data_95cbcce664190386f397cba51189f527
#
_entry.id   95cbcce664190386f397cba51189f527
#
_cell.length_a   1.000
_cell.length_b   1.000
_cell.length_c   1.000
_cell.angle_alpha   90.00
_cell.angle_beta   90.00
_cell.angle_gamma   90.00
#
_symmetry.space_group_name_H-M   'P 1'
#
loop_
_entity.id
_entity.type
_entity.pdbx_description
1 polymer ?
#
loop_
_entity_poly.entity_id
_entity_poly.type
_entity_poly.pdbx_seq_one_letter_code
_entity_poly.pdbx_strand_id
1 'polypeptide(L)'
;SQELDDYFSGPFTVVIKESCDGMGDVSEKHGCGPAVPEKAVRFSFTVMTIAVPHNEDIVRIFEESKPNSELCCKPLCLMLADESDHETLTAILSPLIAEREDMKSSELMLELGGILRTFKFVFRGTGYDEKLVREVEGLEASGSVYICTLCDSTRLEAAQNIVFHSITRSHTQNLERYEMWRSNSHKESADELRDRVKGVSAKPFIETLPSIDALHCDIGNAAEFYKIFQLEIGEVYKNPDASKEERKRWQS
;
A
#
# COMPACT_ATOMS: atom_id res chain seq x y z
N SER A 1 37.13 -10.66 17.89
CA SER A 1 36.17 -10.98 16.81
C SER A 1 35.65 -12.41 16.86
N GLN A 2 36.46 -13.38 17.29
CA GLN A 2 36.08 -14.79 17.39
C GLN A 2 35.01 -15.04 18.47
N GLU A 3 35.03 -14.30 19.59
CA GLU A 3 34.02 -14.39 20.67
C GLU A 3 32.61 -13.91 20.23
N LEU A 4 32.50 -12.98 19.29
CA LEU A 4 31.24 -12.53 18.73
C LEU A 4 30.63 -13.53 17.75
N ASP A 5 31.44 -14.33 17.09
CA ASP A 5 31.00 -15.30 16.08
C ASP A 5 30.34 -16.54 16.68
N ASP A 6 30.82 -16.99 17.85
CA ASP A 6 30.22 -18.09 18.60
C ASP A 6 28.92 -17.68 19.33
N TYR A 7 28.75 -16.39 19.59
CA TYR A 7 27.60 -15.83 20.32
C TYR A 7 26.30 -15.83 19.52
N PHE A 8 26.38 -15.69 18.19
CA PHE A 8 25.20 -15.57 17.32
C PHE A 8 25.21 -16.67 16.24
N SER A 9 24.78 -17.85 16.63
CA SER A 9 24.70 -19.00 15.69
C SER A 9 23.47 -18.95 14.77
N GLY A 10 22.47 -18.10 15.06
CA GLY A 10 21.24 -18.01 14.27
C GLY A 10 20.11 -18.92 14.78
N PRO A 11 18.99 -19.03 14.10
CA PRO A 11 18.66 -18.34 12.86
C PRO A 11 18.44 -16.84 13.05
N PHE A 12 18.95 -16.04 12.10
CA PHE A 12 18.70 -14.60 12.07
C PHE A 12 17.32 -14.31 11.48
N THR A 13 16.53 -13.52 12.16
CA THR A 13 15.25 -13.04 11.63
C THR A 13 15.44 -11.67 10.98
N VAL A 14 15.21 -11.60 9.68
CA VAL A 14 15.27 -10.36 8.90
C VAL A 14 13.85 -9.87 8.65
N VAL A 15 13.51 -8.72 9.22
CA VAL A 15 12.21 -8.07 8.99
C VAL A 15 12.32 -7.11 7.82
N ILE A 16 11.47 -7.29 6.83
CA ILE A 16 11.43 -6.52 5.59
C ILE A 16 10.11 -5.74 5.53
N LYS A 17 10.21 -4.48 5.13
CA LYS A 17 9.10 -3.66 4.66
C LYS A 17 9.14 -3.60 3.14
N GLU A 18 8.03 -3.94 2.49
CA GLU A 18 7.86 -3.77 1.05
C GLU A 18 7.21 -2.43 0.74
N SER A 19 7.55 -1.85 -0.39
CA SER A 19 6.95 -0.61 -0.90
C SER A 19 6.75 -0.74 -2.39
N CYS A 20 5.59 -0.33 -2.85
CA CYS A 20 5.28 -0.21 -4.26
C CYS A 20 4.57 1.12 -4.47
N ASP A 21 4.92 1.82 -5.53
CA ASP A 21 4.39 3.15 -5.80
C ASP A 21 4.30 3.37 -7.30
N GLY A 22 3.16 3.90 -7.73
CA GLY A 22 2.94 4.36 -9.09
C GLY A 22 3.61 5.71 -9.30
N MET A 23 4.50 5.77 -10.26
CA MET A 23 5.10 7.02 -10.72
C MET A 23 4.21 7.59 -11.83
N GLY A 24 3.69 8.80 -11.64
CA GLY A 24 2.95 9.52 -12.68
C GLY A 24 3.79 9.73 -13.94
N ASP A 25 3.26 10.46 -14.90
CA ASP A 25 3.90 10.67 -16.22
C ASP A 25 5.38 11.06 -16.11
N VAL A 26 6.23 10.10 -16.45
CA VAL A 26 7.69 10.27 -16.40
C VAL A 26 8.16 11.19 -17.55
N SER A 27 7.39 11.26 -18.65
CA SER A 27 7.73 12.08 -19.84
C SER A 27 7.52 13.56 -19.60
N GLU A 28 6.49 13.95 -18.85
CA GLU A 28 6.22 15.36 -18.52
C GLU A 28 7.35 16.00 -17.68
N LYS A 29 8.03 15.22 -16.85
CA LYS A 29 9.10 15.72 -15.98
C LYS A 29 10.39 16.08 -16.73
N HIS A 30 10.57 15.61 -17.94
CA HIS A 30 11.79 15.81 -18.72
C HIS A 30 11.64 16.72 -19.93
N GLY A 31 10.45 17.25 -20.21
CA GLY A 31 10.22 18.29 -21.21
C GLY A 31 10.53 17.92 -22.67
N CYS A 32 10.75 16.66 -22.97
CA CYS A 32 11.13 16.17 -24.29
C CYS A 32 10.42 14.85 -24.59
N GLY A 33 9.23 14.87 -25.13
CA GLY A 33 8.61 13.63 -25.58
C GLY A 33 7.26 13.82 -26.22
N PRO A 34 6.80 12.84 -27.02
CA PRO A 34 5.45 12.80 -27.50
C PRO A 34 4.49 12.69 -26.31
N ALA A 35 3.30 13.26 -26.44
CA ALA A 35 2.27 13.34 -25.41
C ALA A 35 1.61 11.96 -25.08
N VAL A 36 2.39 10.91 -24.98
CA VAL A 36 1.92 9.62 -24.46
C VAL A 36 2.38 9.54 -23.01
N PRO A 37 1.47 9.58 -22.05
CA PRO A 37 1.82 9.47 -20.64
C PRO A 37 2.47 8.12 -20.37
N GLU A 38 3.75 8.12 -20.04
CA GLU A 38 4.47 6.93 -19.64
C GLU A 38 4.35 6.79 -18.12
N LYS A 39 3.45 5.91 -17.69
CA LYS A 39 3.33 5.52 -16.29
C LYS A 39 4.36 4.47 -15.94
N ALA A 40 4.92 4.55 -14.76
CA ALA A 40 5.84 3.56 -14.24
C ALA A 40 5.44 3.12 -12.84
N VAL A 41 5.79 1.89 -12.49
CA VAL A 41 5.59 1.33 -11.14
C VAL A 41 6.95 0.91 -10.60
N ARG A 42 7.27 1.32 -9.40
CA ARG A 42 8.48 0.93 -8.67
C ARG A 42 8.13 0.00 -7.52
N PHE A 43 8.70 -1.19 -7.53
CA PHE A 43 8.66 -2.12 -6.41
C PHE A 43 10.01 -2.14 -5.69
N SER A 44 10.00 -2.04 -4.37
CA SER A 44 11.19 -1.88 -3.55
C SER A 44 11.01 -2.47 -2.16
N PHE A 45 12.12 -2.62 -1.42
CA PHE A 45 12.10 -3.09 -0.04
C PHE A 45 13.07 -2.32 0.85
N THR A 46 12.81 -2.38 2.15
CA THR A 46 13.71 -1.87 3.19
C THR A 46 13.88 -2.94 4.26
N VAL A 47 15.12 -3.23 4.63
CA VAL A 47 15.42 -4.06 5.81
C VAL A 47 15.17 -3.21 7.05
N MET A 48 14.20 -3.62 7.85
CA MET A 48 13.79 -2.89 9.06
C MET A 48 14.62 -3.27 10.27
N THR A 49 14.75 -4.56 10.51
CA THR A 49 15.52 -5.10 11.63
C THR A 49 16.17 -6.43 11.25
N ILE A 50 17.31 -6.71 11.88
CA ILE A 50 17.88 -8.06 11.93
C ILE A 50 18.03 -8.42 13.40
N ALA A 51 17.47 -9.54 13.80
CA ALA A 51 17.49 -10.01 15.17
C ALA A 51 17.88 -11.48 15.23
N VAL A 52 18.43 -11.90 16.37
CA VAL A 52 18.84 -13.27 16.61
C VAL A 52 18.45 -13.70 18.03
N PRO A 53 17.96 -14.91 18.25
CA PRO A 53 17.78 -15.45 19.59
C PRO A 53 19.14 -15.59 20.30
N HIS A 54 19.19 -15.15 21.53
CA HIS A 54 20.34 -15.31 22.39
C HIS A 54 19.89 -15.61 23.82
N ASN A 55 20.14 -16.82 24.32
CA ASN A 55 19.55 -17.33 25.55
C ASN A 55 18.02 -17.31 25.51
N GLU A 56 17.37 -16.61 26.45
CA GLU A 56 15.90 -16.42 26.50
C GLU A 56 15.45 -15.12 25.84
N ASP A 57 16.38 -14.30 25.33
CA ASP A 57 16.12 -12.99 24.76
C ASP A 57 16.24 -12.99 23.22
N ILE A 58 15.72 -11.93 22.62
CA ILE A 58 15.91 -11.59 21.21
C ILE A 58 16.80 -10.36 21.12
N VAL A 59 18.00 -10.53 20.61
CA VAL A 59 18.97 -9.46 20.40
C VAL A 59 18.81 -8.86 19.02
N ARG A 60 18.52 -7.58 18.93
CA ARG A 60 18.55 -6.83 17.67
C ARG A 60 19.97 -6.41 17.36
N ILE A 61 20.50 -6.92 16.26
CA ILE A 61 21.85 -6.57 15.78
C ILE A 61 21.85 -5.44 14.76
N PHE A 62 20.70 -5.21 14.13
CA PHE A 62 20.48 -4.09 13.22
C PHE A 62 19.04 -3.57 13.38
N GLU A 63 18.90 -2.25 13.35
CA GLU A 63 17.60 -1.56 13.29
C GLU A 63 17.74 -0.31 12.41
N GLU A 64 16.89 -0.22 11.39
CA GLU A 64 16.89 0.95 10.51
C GLU A 64 16.22 2.13 11.19
N SER A 65 16.97 3.19 11.41
CA SER A 65 16.50 4.39 12.11
C SER A 65 15.58 5.28 11.25
N LYS A 66 15.66 5.13 9.94
CA LYS A 66 14.91 5.94 8.96
C LYS A 66 14.25 5.06 7.89
N PRO A 67 13.31 4.19 8.26
CA PRO A 67 12.76 3.17 7.36
C PRO A 67 11.97 3.73 6.17
N ASN A 68 11.63 5.02 6.19
CA ASN A 68 10.95 5.72 5.10
C ASN A 68 11.92 6.56 4.24
N SER A 69 13.22 6.52 4.53
CA SER A 69 14.21 7.23 3.73
C SER A 69 14.42 6.53 2.39
N GLU A 70 14.48 7.30 1.32
CA GLU A 70 14.81 6.80 -0.02
C GLU A 70 16.19 6.12 -0.06
N LEU A 71 17.13 6.54 0.80
CA LEU A 71 18.46 5.95 0.89
C LEU A 71 18.44 4.51 1.42
N CYS A 72 17.45 4.17 2.24
CA CYS A 72 17.29 2.83 2.82
C CYS A 72 16.44 1.91 1.94
N CYS A 73 15.68 2.50 1.02
CA CYS A 73 14.79 1.80 0.09
C CYS A 73 15.60 1.19 -1.06
N LYS A 74 15.57 -0.14 -1.19
CA LYS A 74 16.27 -0.87 -2.25
C LYS A 74 15.29 -1.22 -3.36
N PRO A 75 15.50 -0.73 -4.60
CA PRO A 75 14.63 -1.08 -5.71
C PRO A 75 14.81 -2.56 -6.07
N LEU A 76 13.71 -3.27 -6.24
CA LEU A 76 13.64 -4.62 -6.81
C LEU A 76 13.37 -4.56 -8.30
N CYS A 77 12.41 -3.75 -8.71
CA CYS A 77 12.12 -3.52 -10.10
C CYS A 77 11.55 -2.12 -10.34
N LEU A 78 11.74 -1.65 -11.55
CA LEU A 78 11.09 -0.48 -12.12
C LEU A 78 10.51 -0.91 -13.46
N MET A 79 9.22 -0.72 -13.67
CA MET A 79 8.54 -1.17 -14.87
C MET A 79 7.67 -0.06 -15.45
N LEU A 80 7.57 0.01 -16.76
CA LEU A 80 6.63 0.87 -17.46
C LEU A 80 5.26 0.17 -17.47
N ALA A 81 4.40 0.56 -16.54
CA ALA A 81 3.06 0.02 -16.38
C ALA A 81 2.15 1.04 -15.70
N ASP A 82 0.85 0.94 -15.97
CA ASP A 82 -0.16 1.64 -15.19
C ASP A 82 -0.47 0.82 -13.93
N GLU A 83 -0.33 1.43 -12.76
CA GLU A 83 -0.68 0.81 -11.48
C GLU A 83 -2.17 0.43 -11.37
N SER A 84 -3.02 0.95 -12.25
CA SER A 84 -4.45 0.64 -12.31
C SER A 84 -4.77 -0.49 -13.29
N ASP A 85 -3.76 -1.05 -13.96
CA ASP A 85 -3.93 -2.20 -14.84
C ASP A 85 -3.60 -3.50 -14.08
N HIS A 86 -4.64 -4.08 -13.49
CA HIS A 86 -4.57 -5.27 -12.66
C HIS A 86 -3.93 -6.47 -13.36
N GLU A 87 -4.26 -6.70 -14.62
CA GLU A 87 -3.74 -7.84 -15.37
C GLU A 87 -2.23 -7.67 -15.64
N THR A 88 -1.85 -6.48 -16.08
CA THR A 88 -0.43 -6.15 -16.33
C THR A 88 0.37 -6.21 -15.04
N LEU A 89 -0.11 -5.62 -13.94
CA LEU A 89 0.57 -5.70 -12.65
C LEU A 89 0.72 -7.13 -12.16
N THR A 90 -0.34 -7.92 -12.23
CA THR A 90 -0.31 -9.33 -11.82
C THR A 90 0.72 -10.11 -12.63
N ALA A 91 0.73 -9.93 -13.95
CA ALA A 91 1.68 -10.64 -14.82
C ALA A 91 3.14 -10.27 -14.52
N ILE A 92 3.43 -8.99 -14.35
CA ILE A 92 4.79 -8.50 -14.12
C ILE A 92 5.29 -8.82 -12.72
N LEU A 93 4.45 -8.73 -11.69
CA LEU A 93 4.83 -8.97 -10.30
C LEU A 93 4.80 -10.44 -9.91
N SER A 94 4.14 -11.32 -10.68
CA SER A 94 4.06 -12.76 -10.37
C SER A 94 5.39 -13.43 -10.03
N PRO A 95 6.51 -13.21 -10.75
CA PRO A 95 7.79 -13.81 -10.39
C PRO A 95 8.29 -13.32 -9.01
N LEU A 96 8.19 -12.03 -8.74
CA LEU A 96 8.61 -11.44 -7.45
C LEU A 96 7.75 -11.97 -6.29
N ILE A 97 6.45 -12.13 -6.53
CA ILE A 97 5.52 -12.68 -5.53
C ILE A 97 5.86 -14.13 -5.24
N ALA A 98 6.17 -14.93 -6.25
CA ALA A 98 6.59 -16.31 -6.07
C ALA A 98 7.89 -16.42 -5.25
N GLU A 99 8.90 -15.61 -5.55
CA GLU A 99 10.14 -15.53 -4.77
C GLU A 99 9.87 -15.07 -3.31
N ARG A 100 8.99 -14.11 -3.12
CA ARG A 100 8.59 -13.66 -1.78
C ARG A 100 7.96 -14.77 -0.96
N GLU A 101 7.03 -15.53 -1.54
CA GLU A 101 6.38 -16.64 -0.84
C GLU A 101 7.36 -17.78 -0.54
N ASP A 102 8.29 -18.05 -1.44
CA ASP A 102 9.38 -18.99 -1.18
C ASP A 102 10.27 -18.51 -0.03
N MET A 103 10.65 -17.23 0.00
CA MET A 103 11.43 -16.64 1.10
C MET A 103 10.70 -16.65 2.45
N LYS A 104 9.36 -16.57 2.48
CA LYS A 104 8.58 -16.70 3.72
C LYS A 104 8.62 -18.11 4.30
N SER A 105 8.68 -19.12 3.44
CA SER A 105 8.58 -20.54 3.79
C SER A 105 9.93 -21.22 3.96
N SER A 106 11.00 -20.66 3.39
CA SER A 106 12.33 -21.24 3.38
C SER A 106 13.32 -20.50 4.29
N GLU A 107 14.41 -21.18 4.62
CA GLU A 107 15.56 -20.59 5.30
C GLU A 107 16.68 -20.40 4.30
N LEU A 108 17.25 -19.20 4.24
CA LEU A 108 18.41 -18.91 3.42
C LEU A 108 19.70 -19.17 4.21
N MET A 109 20.57 -20.00 3.68
CA MET A 109 21.89 -20.24 4.26
C MET A 109 22.94 -19.45 3.49
N LEU A 110 23.67 -18.58 4.18
CA LEU A 110 24.74 -17.75 3.64
C LEU A 110 26.03 -18.00 4.42
N GLU A 111 27.13 -18.11 3.69
CA GLU A 111 28.47 -18.12 4.29
C GLU A 111 28.96 -16.69 4.47
N LEU A 112 29.11 -16.27 5.72
CA LEU A 112 29.59 -14.93 6.08
C LEU A 112 30.81 -15.06 6.98
N GLY A 113 31.95 -14.59 6.50
CA GLY A 113 33.23 -14.68 7.23
C GLY A 113 33.71 -16.09 7.47
N GLY A 114 33.42 -17.05 6.57
CA GLY A 114 33.76 -18.45 6.72
C GLY A 114 32.82 -19.26 7.61
N ILE A 115 31.73 -18.66 8.10
CA ILE A 115 30.71 -19.30 8.94
C ILE A 115 29.38 -19.35 8.19
N LEU A 116 28.79 -20.53 8.14
CA LEU A 116 27.46 -20.73 7.54
C LEU A 116 26.39 -20.22 8.53
N ARG A 117 25.58 -19.27 8.10
CA ARG A 117 24.52 -18.65 8.91
C ARG A 117 23.17 -18.82 8.24
N THR A 118 22.14 -19.04 9.05
CA THR A 118 20.77 -19.24 8.60
C THR A 118 19.95 -17.96 8.82
N PHE A 119 19.20 -17.57 7.79
CA PHE A 119 18.34 -16.39 7.78
C PHE A 119 16.90 -16.77 7.50
N LYS A 120 15.97 -16.22 8.28
CA LYS A 120 14.53 -16.28 8.07
C LYS A 120 14.01 -14.89 7.72
N PHE A 121 13.13 -14.81 6.74
CA PHE A 121 12.57 -13.54 6.31
C PHE A 121 11.13 -13.38 6.79
N VAL A 122 10.83 -12.22 7.34
CA VAL A 122 9.50 -11.83 7.81
C VAL A 122 9.12 -10.52 7.12
N PHE A 123 8.11 -10.60 6.28
CA PHE A 123 7.59 -9.41 5.60
C PHE A 123 6.58 -8.73 6.52
N ARG A 124 6.88 -7.51 6.94
CA ARG A 124 6.03 -6.68 7.81
C ARG A 124 5.95 -5.27 7.26
N GLY A 125 4.73 -4.77 7.21
CA GLY A 125 4.46 -3.45 6.69
C GLY A 125 4.51 -3.40 5.17
N THR A 126 3.52 -2.77 4.60
CA THR A 126 3.45 -2.42 3.20
C THR A 126 3.48 -0.90 3.12
N GLY A 127 4.37 -0.36 2.32
CA GLY A 127 4.39 1.06 1.97
C GLY A 127 3.59 1.27 0.68
N TYR A 128 2.38 0.71 0.61
CA TYR A 128 1.46 0.89 -0.49
C TYR A 128 0.46 1.97 -0.12
N ASP A 129 0.14 2.85 -1.06
CA ASP A 129 -0.97 3.76 -0.90
C ASP A 129 -2.32 3.01 -0.96
N GLU A 130 -3.42 3.66 -0.58
CA GLU A 130 -4.74 3.04 -0.57
C GLU A 130 -5.16 2.54 -1.96
N LYS A 131 -4.83 3.28 -3.01
CA LYS A 131 -5.17 2.92 -4.38
C LYS A 131 -4.51 1.60 -4.78
N LEU A 132 -3.22 1.47 -4.49
CA LEU A 132 -2.49 0.25 -4.80
C LEU A 132 -2.91 -0.92 -3.91
N VAL A 133 -3.19 -0.70 -2.61
CA VAL A 133 -3.76 -1.75 -1.74
C VAL A 133 -5.05 -2.29 -2.33
N ARG A 134 -5.94 -1.42 -2.84
CA ARG A 134 -7.16 -1.85 -3.52
C ARG A 134 -6.88 -2.71 -4.73
N GLU A 135 -5.93 -2.29 -5.54
CA GLU A 135 -5.56 -2.99 -6.77
C GLU A 135 -5.02 -4.40 -6.47
N VAL A 136 -4.04 -4.50 -5.57
CA VAL A 136 -3.40 -5.80 -5.26
C VAL A 136 -4.29 -6.75 -4.45
N GLU A 137 -5.27 -6.23 -3.71
CA GLU A 137 -6.28 -7.00 -2.98
C GLU A 137 -7.56 -7.23 -3.78
N GLY A 138 -7.59 -6.83 -5.04
CA GLY A 138 -8.70 -7.06 -5.97
C GLY A 138 -9.98 -6.31 -5.62
N LEU A 139 -9.88 -5.16 -4.96
CA LEU A 139 -11.02 -4.34 -4.54
C LEU A 139 -11.41 -3.34 -5.62
N GLU A 140 -12.69 -3.01 -5.69
CA GLU A 140 -13.17 -1.90 -6.52
C GLU A 140 -12.48 -0.58 -6.13
N ALA A 141 -12.43 0.37 -7.07
CA ALA A 141 -11.83 1.69 -6.86
C ALA A 141 -12.44 2.43 -5.66
N SER A 142 -11.72 3.43 -5.12
CA SER A 142 -12.13 4.22 -3.95
C SER A 142 -13.46 4.97 -4.12
N GLY A 143 -13.93 5.13 -5.36
CA GLY A 143 -15.25 5.69 -5.68
C GLY A 143 -16.43 4.73 -5.44
N SER A 144 -16.18 3.45 -5.14
CA SER A 144 -17.20 2.41 -4.98
C SER A 144 -18.01 2.55 -3.69
N VAL A 145 -18.95 1.63 -3.51
CA VAL A 145 -19.79 1.53 -2.30
C VAL A 145 -18.93 1.16 -1.08
N TYR A 146 -18.02 0.21 -1.22
CA TYR A 146 -17.13 -0.28 -0.15
C TYR A 146 -15.82 0.49 -0.16
N ILE A 147 -15.71 1.49 0.73
CA ILE A 147 -14.60 2.44 0.72
C ILE A 147 -13.39 2.02 1.54
N CYS A 148 -13.53 1.04 2.42
CA CYS A 148 -12.46 0.66 3.35
C CYS A 148 -11.68 -0.55 2.86
N THR A 149 -10.35 -0.49 2.95
CA THR A 149 -9.45 -1.62 2.68
C THR A 149 -9.29 -2.55 3.89
N LEU A 150 -9.69 -2.11 5.08
CA LEU A 150 -9.52 -2.84 6.35
C LEU A 150 -10.80 -3.51 6.85
N CYS A 151 -11.97 -3.00 6.43
CA CYS A 151 -13.27 -3.53 6.85
C CYS A 151 -14.29 -3.44 5.71
N ASP A 152 -15.49 -3.97 5.94
CA ASP A 152 -16.57 -4.01 4.95
C ASP A 152 -17.50 -2.77 5.02
N SER A 153 -17.02 -1.67 5.56
CA SER A 153 -17.82 -0.44 5.67
C SER A 153 -18.15 0.16 4.31
N THR A 154 -19.40 0.50 4.16
CA THR A 154 -19.86 1.27 3.01
C THR A 154 -19.61 2.77 3.22
N ARG A 155 -19.65 3.53 2.13
CA ARG A 155 -19.55 5.00 2.16
C ARG A 155 -20.64 5.62 3.05
N LEU A 156 -21.86 5.08 3.00
CA LEU A 156 -22.97 5.57 3.79
C LEU A 156 -22.76 5.31 5.29
N GLU A 157 -22.32 4.11 5.65
CA GLU A 157 -21.99 3.78 7.04
C GLU A 157 -20.85 4.62 7.58
N ALA A 158 -19.79 4.83 6.80
CA ALA A 158 -18.67 5.68 7.19
C ALA A 158 -19.10 7.14 7.38
N ALA A 159 -20.04 7.65 6.59
CA ALA A 159 -20.56 9.00 6.74
C ALA A 159 -21.50 9.16 7.96
N GLN A 160 -22.17 8.12 8.37
CA GLN A 160 -23.15 8.15 9.47
C GLN A 160 -22.55 7.75 10.82
N ASN A 161 -21.52 6.93 10.84
CA ASN A 161 -20.94 6.36 12.04
C ASN A 161 -19.51 6.81 12.23
N ILE A 162 -19.26 7.67 13.22
CA ILE A 162 -17.92 8.00 13.71
C ILE A 162 -17.47 6.90 14.69
N VAL A 163 -17.59 5.64 14.32
CA VAL A 163 -17.19 4.52 15.17
C VAL A 163 -16.00 3.80 14.55
N PHE A 164 -15.00 3.49 15.37
CA PHE A 164 -13.91 2.62 14.96
C PHE A 164 -14.45 1.24 14.60
N HIS A 165 -14.35 0.87 13.34
CA HIS A 165 -14.64 -0.48 12.91
C HIS A 165 -13.43 -1.37 13.15
N SER A 166 -13.68 -2.59 13.63
CA SER A 166 -12.63 -3.60 13.74
C SER A 166 -12.08 -3.94 12.35
N ILE A 167 -10.81 -4.32 12.28
CA ILE A 167 -10.24 -4.90 11.07
C ILE A 167 -10.93 -6.24 10.84
N THR A 168 -11.74 -6.33 9.80
CA THR A 168 -12.52 -7.53 9.47
C THR A 168 -12.15 -8.13 8.12
N ARG A 169 -11.41 -7.39 7.31
CA ARG A 169 -11.01 -7.81 5.97
C ARG A 169 -9.63 -8.45 6.02
N SER A 170 -9.46 -9.59 5.33
CA SER A 170 -8.17 -10.26 5.17
C SER A 170 -7.98 -10.71 3.72
N HIS A 171 -6.73 -10.95 3.33
CA HIS A 171 -6.38 -11.47 2.00
C HIS A 171 -7.12 -12.79 1.70
N THR A 172 -7.16 -13.72 2.65
CA THR A 172 -7.89 -14.99 2.51
C THR A 172 -9.37 -14.78 2.23
N GLN A 173 -10.02 -13.87 2.97
CA GLN A 173 -11.43 -13.54 2.71
C GLN A 173 -11.63 -12.89 1.35
N ASN A 174 -10.71 -12.04 0.90
CA ASN A 174 -10.79 -11.45 -0.42
C ASN A 174 -10.64 -12.51 -1.52
N LEU A 175 -9.78 -13.52 -1.35
CA LEU A 175 -9.67 -14.67 -2.26
C LEU A 175 -10.99 -15.47 -2.30
N GLU A 176 -11.60 -15.77 -1.17
CA GLU A 176 -12.89 -16.48 -1.12
C GLU A 176 -14.00 -15.67 -1.81
N ARG A 177 -14.04 -14.37 -1.59
CA ARG A 177 -15.00 -13.45 -2.25
C ARG A 177 -14.77 -13.37 -3.75
N TYR A 178 -13.53 -13.38 -4.20
CA TYR A 178 -13.22 -13.43 -5.61
C TYR A 178 -13.71 -14.73 -6.26
N GLU A 179 -13.54 -15.88 -5.64
CA GLU A 179 -14.09 -17.13 -6.16
C GLU A 179 -15.63 -17.12 -6.23
N MET A 180 -16.30 -16.51 -5.25
CA MET A 180 -17.75 -16.27 -5.33
C MET A 180 -18.10 -15.33 -6.49
N TRP A 181 -17.39 -14.23 -6.65
CA TRP A 181 -17.60 -13.29 -7.75
C TRP A 181 -17.44 -13.99 -9.10
N ARG A 182 -16.33 -14.71 -9.29
CA ARG A 182 -16.04 -15.44 -10.53
C ARG A 182 -17.13 -16.46 -10.88
N SER A 183 -17.66 -17.14 -9.90
CA SER A 183 -18.67 -18.20 -10.09
C SER A 183 -20.08 -17.65 -10.38
N ASN A 184 -20.35 -16.41 -10.00
CA ASN A 184 -21.72 -15.85 -10.02
C ASN A 184 -21.85 -14.58 -10.86
N SER A 185 -20.78 -14.02 -11.40
CA SER A 185 -20.78 -12.77 -12.19
C SER A 185 -21.72 -12.80 -13.42
N HIS A 186 -22.08 -13.98 -13.90
CA HIS A 186 -22.99 -14.16 -15.02
C HIS A 186 -24.42 -14.56 -14.61
N LYS A 187 -24.69 -14.72 -13.32
CA LYS A 187 -25.96 -15.31 -12.82
C LYS A 187 -26.78 -14.34 -11.96
N GLU A 188 -26.15 -13.34 -11.39
CA GLU A 188 -26.75 -12.42 -10.43
C GLU A 188 -26.67 -10.97 -10.94
N SER A 189 -27.48 -10.10 -10.37
CA SER A 189 -27.35 -8.67 -10.64
C SER A 189 -26.03 -8.14 -10.08
N ALA A 190 -25.46 -7.13 -10.74
CA ALA A 190 -24.17 -6.56 -10.32
C ALA A 190 -24.20 -6.02 -8.89
N ASP A 191 -25.32 -5.43 -8.46
CA ASP A 191 -25.45 -4.82 -7.13
C ASP A 191 -25.56 -5.87 -6.03
N GLU A 192 -26.36 -6.94 -6.24
CA GLU A 192 -26.49 -8.04 -5.28
C GLU A 192 -25.16 -8.78 -5.13
N LEU A 193 -24.48 -9.04 -6.23
CA LEU A 193 -23.16 -9.69 -6.20
C LEU A 193 -22.12 -8.82 -5.50
N ARG A 194 -22.08 -7.52 -5.83
CA ARG A 194 -21.17 -6.56 -5.15
C ARG A 194 -21.38 -6.55 -3.65
N ASP A 195 -22.65 -6.54 -3.19
CA ASP A 195 -22.96 -6.53 -1.78
C ASP A 195 -22.52 -7.82 -1.07
N ARG A 196 -22.63 -8.95 -1.75
CA ARG A 196 -22.21 -10.24 -1.22
C ARG A 196 -20.70 -10.41 -1.15
N VAL A 197 -19.96 -9.94 -2.18
CA VAL A 197 -18.50 -10.02 -2.24
C VAL A 197 -17.80 -8.80 -1.64
N LYS A 198 -18.56 -7.82 -1.12
CA LYS A 198 -18.05 -6.62 -0.45
C LYS A 198 -17.04 -5.84 -1.29
N GLY A 199 -17.34 -5.68 -2.58
CA GLY A 199 -16.55 -4.91 -3.51
C GLY A 199 -15.28 -5.60 -4.02
N VAL A 200 -15.14 -6.92 -3.87
CA VAL A 200 -14.08 -7.68 -4.52
C VAL A 200 -14.49 -7.97 -5.96
N SER A 201 -13.69 -7.51 -6.93
CA SER A 201 -14.00 -7.61 -8.37
C SER A 201 -12.86 -8.19 -9.21
N ALA A 202 -11.66 -8.30 -8.63
CA ALA A 202 -10.50 -8.90 -9.28
C ALA A 202 -9.81 -9.88 -8.34
N LYS A 203 -8.90 -10.71 -8.87
CA LYS A 203 -8.19 -11.71 -8.08
C LYS A 203 -7.13 -11.05 -7.21
N PRO A 204 -7.21 -11.15 -5.87
CA PRO A 204 -6.11 -10.74 -5.01
C PRO A 204 -4.82 -11.46 -5.35
N PHE A 205 -3.68 -10.75 -5.40
CA PHE A 205 -2.40 -11.36 -5.79
C PHE A 205 -1.24 -11.02 -4.87
N ILE A 206 -1.35 -9.99 -4.03
CA ILE A 206 -0.39 -9.69 -2.96
C ILE A 206 -1.15 -9.57 -1.64
N GLU A 207 -0.74 -10.38 -0.66
CA GLU A 207 -1.21 -10.21 0.71
C GLU A 207 -0.65 -8.92 1.29
N THR A 208 -1.54 -7.97 1.58
CA THR A 208 -1.17 -6.72 2.25
C THR A 208 -1.37 -6.84 3.75
N LEU A 209 -0.53 -6.17 4.52
CA LEU A 209 -0.74 -6.07 5.95
C LEU A 209 -1.66 -4.88 6.25
N PRO A 210 -2.59 -5.02 7.21
CA PRO A 210 -3.44 -3.92 7.61
C PRO A 210 -2.60 -2.70 8.01
N SER A 211 -2.68 -1.64 7.24
CA SER A 211 -1.99 -0.39 7.51
C SER A 211 -2.85 0.79 7.11
N ILE A 212 -2.70 1.90 7.83
CA ILE A 212 -3.29 3.18 7.46
C ILE A 212 -2.16 4.04 6.92
N ASP A 213 -2.31 4.49 5.69
CA ASP A 213 -1.40 5.47 5.13
C ASP A 213 -1.74 6.86 5.66
N ALA A 214 -1.07 7.24 6.74
CA ALA A 214 -1.30 8.51 7.42
C ALA A 214 -1.04 9.71 6.50
N LEU A 215 -0.07 9.62 5.59
CA LEU A 215 0.25 10.71 4.66
C LEU A 215 -0.91 10.97 3.70
N HIS A 216 -1.47 9.93 3.07
CA HIS A 216 -2.59 10.09 2.16
C HIS A 216 -3.88 10.48 2.88
N CYS A 217 -4.08 10.04 4.13
CA CYS A 217 -5.17 10.52 4.98
C CYS A 217 -5.04 12.03 5.25
N ASP A 218 -3.84 12.51 5.59
CA ASP A 218 -3.60 13.93 5.85
C ASP A 218 -3.74 14.78 4.58
N ILE A 219 -3.24 14.30 3.44
CA ILE A 219 -3.42 14.96 2.14
C ILE A 219 -4.91 15.04 1.78
N GLY A 220 -5.66 13.94 1.97
CA GLY A 220 -7.09 13.90 1.72
C GLY A 220 -7.86 14.87 2.60
N ASN A 221 -7.59 14.89 3.89
CA ASN A 221 -8.20 15.84 4.83
C ASN A 221 -7.87 17.29 4.49
N ALA A 222 -6.62 17.59 4.14
CA ALA A 222 -6.22 18.93 3.72
C ALA A 222 -6.92 19.36 2.43
N ALA A 223 -7.08 18.47 1.46
CA ALA A 223 -7.78 18.73 0.21
C ALA A 223 -9.28 19.02 0.45
N GLU A 224 -9.94 18.24 1.31
CA GLU A 224 -11.36 18.50 1.68
C GLU A 224 -11.51 19.81 2.45
N PHE A 225 -10.62 20.10 3.39
CA PHE A 225 -10.60 21.37 4.10
C PHE A 225 -10.43 22.55 3.12
N TYR A 226 -9.55 22.43 2.15
CA TYR A 226 -9.34 23.45 1.13
C TYR A 226 -10.58 23.65 0.25
N LYS A 227 -11.29 22.58 -0.13
CA LYS A 227 -12.55 22.68 -0.88
C LYS A 227 -13.64 23.42 -0.08
N ILE A 228 -13.80 23.07 1.22
CA ILE A 228 -14.75 23.75 2.10
C ILE A 228 -14.41 25.25 2.18
N PHE A 229 -13.13 25.56 2.38
CA PHE A 229 -12.66 26.94 2.42
C PHE A 229 -12.94 27.70 1.11
N GLN A 230 -12.71 27.07 -0.05
CA GLN A 230 -13.04 27.66 -1.35
C GLN A 230 -14.54 27.89 -1.52
N LEU A 231 -15.39 26.98 -1.02
CA LEU A 231 -16.84 27.13 -1.08
C LEU A 231 -17.29 28.32 -0.21
N GLU A 232 -16.78 28.45 1.01
CA GLU A 232 -17.09 29.58 1.89
C GLU A 232 -16.65 30.93 1.30
N ILE A 233 -15.43 30.99 0.74
CA ILE A 233 -14.96 32.17 0.01
C ILE A 233 -15.88 32.45 -1.18
N GLY A 234 -16.27 31.41 -1.92
CA GLY A 234 -17.20 31.57 -3.04
C GLY A 234 -18.56 32.14 -2.67
N GLU A 235 -19.09 31.74 -1.51
CA GLU A 235 -20.35 32.29 -0.98
C GLU A 235 -20.19 33.78 -0.58
N VAL A 236 -19.10 34.14 0.11
CA VAL A 236 -18.77 35.54 0.42
C VAL A 236 -18.60 36.36 -0.86
N TYR A 237 -18.00 35.78 -1.89
CA TYR A 237 -17.79 36.43 -3.19
C TYR A 237 -19.07 36.65 -3.97
N LYS A 238 -20.06 35.78 -3.82
CA LYS A 238 -21.38 35.86 -4.42
C LYS A 238 -22.33 36.76 -3.64
N ASN A 239 -21.96 37.14 -2.41
CA ASN A 239 -22.78 38.04 -1.62
C ASN A 239 -22.83 39.42 -2.29
N PRO A 240 -24.01 39.88 -2.77
CA PRO A 240 -24.15 41.15 -3.44
C PRO A 240 -23.83 42.35 -2.52
N ASP A 241 -23.95 42.15 -1.21
CA ASP A 241 -23.69 43.21 -0.20
C ASP A 241 -22.23 43.26 0.26
N ALA A 242 -21.39 42.30 -0.18
CA ALA A 242 -19.97 42.33 0.16
C ALA A 242 -19.25 43.53 -0.47
N SER A 243 -18.58 44.33 0.36
CA SER A 243 -17.84 45.48 -0.08
C SER A 243 -16.70 45.14 -1.05
N LYS A 244 -16.31 46.10 -1.89
CA LYS A 244 -15.20 45.94 -2.84
C LYS A 244 -13.86 45.62 -2.15
N GLU A 245 -13.72 46.07 -0.89
CA GLU A 245 -12.54 45.80 -0.05
C GLU A 245 -12.52 44.39 0.52
N GLU A 246 -13.65 43.84 0.93
CA GLU A 246 -13.81 42.48 1.38
C GLU A 246 -13.46 41.51 0.24
N ARG A 247 -13.96 41.79 -0.97
CA ARG A 247 -13.63 40.98 -2.16
C ARG A 247 -12.15 41.01 -2.52
N LYS A 248 -11.43 42.14 -2.32
CA LYS A 248 -10.01 42.28 -2.57
C LYS A 248 -9.11 41.54 -1.55
N ARG A 249 -9.53 41.46 -0.28
CA ARG A 249 -8.79 40.78 0.79
C ARG A 249 -8.61 39.27 0.53
N TRP A 250 -9.50 38.71 -0.25
CA TRP A 250 -9.47 37.28 -0.57
C TRP A 250 -8.76 36.95 -1.91
N GLN A 251 -8.28 37.96 -2.62
CA GLN A 251 -7.52 37.80 -3.87
C GLN A 251 -6.01 37.94 -3.66
N SER A 252 -5.56 38.35 -2.51
CA SER A 252 -4.16 38.48 -2.13
C SER A 252 -3.71 37.29 -1.28
#